data_f47b1653639650930d50ab88dbca9aa8
#
_entry.id   f47b1653639650930d50ab88dbca9aa8
#
_cell.length_a   1.000
_cell.length_b   1.000
_cell.length_c   1.000
_cell.angle_alpha   90.00
_cell.angle_beta   90.00
_cell.angle_gamma   90.00
#
_symmetry.space_group_name_H-M   'P 1'
#
loop_
_entity.id
_entity.type
_entity.pdbx_description
1 polymer ?
#
loop_
_entity_poly.entity_id
_entity_poly.type
_entity_poly.pdbx_seq_one_letter_code
_entity_poly.pdbx_strand_id
1 'polypeptide(L)' 'MGEQDKKAITYISYLKVDELLSLQQPESDGEHDEMLFIVIHQTYELWFKQMLHEIAEVQKP' A
#
# COMPACT_ATOMS: atom_id res chain seq x y z
N MET A 1 -6.67 -23.42 -13.73
CA MET A 1 -6.70 -22.13 -13.13
C MET A 1 -5.37 -21.69 -12.56
N GLY A 2 -4.73 -22.52 -11.82
CA GLY A 2 -3.49 -22.12 -11.19
C GLY A 2 -2.49 -21.57 -12.16
N GLU A 3 -2.32 -22.25 -13.25
CA GLU A 3 -1.38 -21.81 -14.25
C GLU A 3 -1.80 -20.48 -14.82
N GLN A 4 -3.07 -20.40 -15.16
CA GLN A 4 -3.63 -19.20 -15.72
C GLN A 4 -3.52 -18.05 -14.72
N ASP A 5 -3.83 -18.34 -13.47
CA ASP A 5 -3.80 -17.32 -12.42
C ASP A 5 -2.41 -16.76 -12.24
N LYS A 6 -1.42 -17.63 -12.27
CA LYS A 6 -0.06 -17.15 -12.11
C LYS A 6 0.35 -16.23 -13.21
N LYS A 7 0.01 -16.60 -14.42
CA LYS A 7 0.37 -15.78 -15.57
C LYS A 7 -0.45 -14.54 -15.62
N ALA A 8 -1.66 -14.63 -15.07
CA ALA A 8 -2.59 -13.53 -15.14
C ALA A 8 -2.60 -12.68 -13.89
N ILE A 9 -1.51 -12.73 -13.10
CA ILE A 9 -1.41 -11.82 -11.99
C ILE A 9 -1.52 -10.42 -12.54
N THR A 10 -2.55 -9.75 -12.11
CA THR A 10 -2.81 -8.42 -12.59
C THR A 10 -2.17 -7.41 -11.67
N TYR A 11 -2.08 -6.20 -12.17
CA TYR A 11 -1.64 -5.08 -11.37
C TYR A 11 -2.39 -5.02 -10.04
N ILE A 12 -3.72 -5.19 -10.11
CA ILE A 12 -4.55 -5.06 -8.92
C ILE A 12 -4.26 -6.17 -7.92
N SER A 13 -4.19 -7.40 -8.39
CA SER A 13 -3.98 -8.51 -7.46
C SER A 13 -2.55 -8.55 -6.93
N TYR A 14 -1.59 -8.20 -7.77
CA TYR A 14 -0.20 -8.20 -7.34
C TYR A 14 0.05 -7.15 -6.27
N LEU A 15 -0.48 -5.97 -6.47
CA LEU A 15 -0.28 -4.88 -5.52
C LEU A 15 -1.30 -4.87 -4.40
N LYS A 16 -2.25 -5.82 -4.45
CA LYS A 16 -3.30 -5.90 -3.44
C LYS A 16 -4.05 -4.59 -3.34
N VAL A 17 -4.41 -4.07 -4.50
CA VAL A 17 -5.03 -2.75 -4.58
C VAL A 17 -6.36 -2.72 -3.84
N ASP A 18 -7.16 -3.78 -3.96
CA ASP A 18 -8.45 -3.79 -3.27
C ASP A 18 -8.27 -3.69 -1.77
N GLU A 19 -7.34 -4.47 -1.24
CA GLU A 19 -7.06 -4.42 0.19
C GLU A 19 -6.49 -3.08 0.59
N LEU A 20 -5.56 -2.57 -0.21
CA LEU A 20 -4.94 -1.30 0.09
C LEU A 20 -5.96 -0.18 0.16
N LEU A 21 -6.88 -0.16 -0.79
CA LEU A 21 -7.87 0.91 -0.84
C LEU A 21 -8.95 0.77 0.24
N SER A 22 -8.96 -0.34 0.94
CA SER A 22 -9.91 -0.54 2.03
C SER A 22 -9.34 -0.13 3.39
N LEU A 23 -8.10 0.35 3.42
CA LEU A 23 -7.43 0.62 4.69
C LEU A 23 -7.59 2.07 5.17
N GLN A 24 -8.34 2.87 4.45
CA GLN A 24 -8.57 4.25 4.85
C GLN A 24 -9.89 4.31 5.59
N GLN A 25 -9.83 4.27 6.91
CA GLN A 25 -11.01 4.16 7.76
C GLN A 25 -11.18 5.44 8.58
N PRO A 26 -11.91 6.41 8.06
CA PRO A 26 -12.09 7.66 8.81
C PRO A 26 -12.83 7.41 10.11
N GLU A 27 -12.43 8.13 11.14
CA GLU A 27 -13.03 8.01 12.46
C GLU A 27 -14.28 8.86 12.57
N SER A 28 -14.41 9.88 11.76
CA SER A 28 -15.55 10.79 11.85
C SER A 28 -16.32 10.80 10.54
N ASP A 29 -17.62 10.97 10.66
CA ASP A 29 -18.49 11.08 9.50
C ASP A 29 -18.45 12.49 8.98
N GLY A 30 -18.40 12.62 7.67
CA GLY A 30 -18.55 13.92 7.06
C GLY A 30 -17.34 14.83 7.10
N GLU A 31 -16.24 14.35 7.63
CA GLU A 31 -15.00 15.13 7.62
C GLU A 31 -14.28 14.88 6.30
N HIS A 32 -14.46 15.81 5.40
CA HIS A 32 -13.89 15.66 4.08
C HIS A 32 -12.37 15.51 4.10
N ASP A 33 -11.72 16.31 4.94
CA ASP A 33 -10.26 16.32 4.94
C ASP A 33 -9.63 15.15 5.66
N GLU A 34 -10.42 14.40 6.42
CA GLU A 34 -9.86 13.27 7.13
C GLU A 34 -9.34 12.20 6.18
N MET A 35 -10.07 11.96 5.09
CA MET A 35 -9.61 10.98 4.11
C MET A 35 -8.27 11.40 3.53
N LEU A 36 -8.13 12.67 3.21
CA LEU A 36 -6.88 13.18 2.69
C LEU A 36 -5.74 12.99 3.69
N PHE A 37 -6.03 13.29 4.95
CA PHE A 37 -5.04 13.11 6.02
C PHE A 37 -4.54 11.66 6.05
N ILE A 38 -5.48 10.72 6.00
CA ILE A 38 -5.14 9.31 6.06
C ILE A 38 -4.29 8.91 4.87
N VAL A 39 -4.74 9.29 3.67
CA VAL A 39 -4.04 8.88 2.45
C VAL A 39 -2.61 9.42 2.43
N ILE A 40 -2.46 10.68 2.78
CA ILE A 40 -1.13 11.29 2.76
C ILE A 40 -0.19 10.55 3.73
N HIS A 41 -0.68 10.25 4.91
CA HIS A 41 0.18 9.62 5.91
C HIS A 41 0.45 8.16 5.58
N GLN A 42 -0.52 7.45 5.02
CA GLN A 42 -0.26 6.09 4.57
C GLN A 42 0.76 6.08 3.44
N THR A 43 0.71 7.08 2.58
CA THR A 43 1.68 7.18 1.49
C THR A 43 3.08 7.41 2.05
N TYR A 44 3.21 8.29 3.02
CA TYR A 44 4.51 8.52 3.65
C TYR A 44 5.04 7.25 4.31
N GLU A 45 4.18 6.51 4.99
CA GLU A 45 4.62 5.30 5.67
C GLU A 45 5.11 4.26 4.68
N LEU A 46 4.45 4.16 3.53
CA LEU A 46 4.89 3.24 2.51
C LEU A 46 6.25 3.64 1.96
N TRP A 47 6.48 4.93 1.79
CA TRP A 47 7.80 5.40 1.35
C TRP A 47 8.86 5.14 2.39
N PHE A 48 8.54 5.33 3.68
CA PHE A 48 9.48 5.00 4.73
C PHE A 48 9.84 3.53 4.71
N LYS A 49 8.84 2.68 4.51
CA LYS A 49 9.08 1.25 4.42
C LYS A 49 10.07 0.95 3.31
N GLN A 50 9.88 1.59 2.16
CA GLN A 50 10.76 1.38 1.02
C GLN A 50 12.17 1.86 1.34
N MET A 51 12.29 3.02 1.97
CA MET A 51 13.60 3.53 2.31
C MET A 51 14.34 2.61 3.28
N LEU A 52 13.62 2.09 4.26
CA LEU A 52 14.23 1.16 5.20
C LEU A 52 14.64 -0.12 4.52
N HIS A 53 13.85 -0.57 3.56
CA HIS A 53 14.18 -1.75 2.79
C HIS A 53 15.49 -1.54 2.02
N GLU A 54 15.64 -0.36 1.42
CA GLU A 54 16.84 -0.07 0.65
C GLU A 54 18.06 0.05 1.55
N ILE A 55 17.89 0.66 2.71
CA ILE A 55 18.99 0.78 3.65
C ILE A 55 19.44 -0.61 4.11
N ALA A 56 18.51 -1.50 4.37
CA ALA A 56 18.85 -2.84 4.77
C ALA A 56 19.64 -3.56 3.69
N GLU A 57 19.30 -3.34 2.44
CA GLU A 57 20.04 -3.94 1.33
C GLU A 57 21.47 -3.43 1.27
N VAL A 58 21.61 -2.13 1.45
CA VAL A 58 22.94 -1.53 1.40
C VAL A 58 23.84 -2.07 2.51
N GLN A 59 23.26 -2.37 3.66
CA GLN A 59 24.02 -2.81 4.81
C GLN A 59 24.35 -4.29 4.80
N LYS A 60 23.83 -5.01 3.85
CA LYS A 60 24.16 -6.43 3.76
C LYS A 60 25.62 -6.63 3.42
N PRO A 61 26.26 -7.63 4.04
CA PRO A 61 27.66 -7.93 3.72
C PRO A 61 27.84 -8.42 2.29
#